data_9cf6c3c74a126a4269b2cd8a47ab6179
#
_entry.id   9cf6c3c74a126a4269b2cd8a47ab6179
#
_cell.length_a   1.000
_cell.length_b   1.000
_cell.length_c   1.000
_cell.angle_alpha   90.00
_cell.angle_beta   90.00
_cell.angle_gamma   90.00
#
_symmetry.space_group_name_H-M   'P 1'
#
loop_
_entity.id
_entity.type
_entity.pdbx_description
1 polymer ?
#
loop_
_entity_poly.entity_id
_entity_poly.type
_entity_poly.pdbx_seq_one_letter_code
_entity_poly.pdbx_strand_id
1 'polypeptide(L)'
;MFNSKSLETNLGFIDRCQITPGGGVGHHFHNQCEEMFIIFDGQAEFTIDGRTSVLKGTMGAPCRMGHSHAIYNASREPVEFMNINVSAIKGHYDAFNLDDPRTHVAMKDPIPVFMTMNLDKKLLRPVPNYHNGHGTAQYRRALDWDVFLTNWSYIDQLLLPPRASDGVHRHRYVEEIYYVLNGEGEATVNDETAQIRKGDAIPVLLNQAHSFVGGSGQGLELMIIGISTRRGIMDTELGPGFERHRAAEHKSRRS
;
A
#
# COMPACT_ATOMS: atom_id res chain seq x y z
N MET A 1 -10.48 5.61 -4.51
CA MET A 1 -9.25 5.85 -5.29
C MET A 1 -9.12 4.89 -6.45
N PHE A 2 -9.08 3.60 -6.20
CA PHE A 2 -8.94 2.55 -7.21
C PHE A 2 -10.03 1.49 -7.02
N ASN A 3 -10.38 0.77 -8.07
CA ASN A 3 -11.36 -0.32 -8.06
C ASN A 3 -10.80 -1.55 -8.80
N SER A 4 -11.58 -2.62 -8.88
CA SER A 4 -11.19 -3.89 -9.48
C SER A 4 -10.82 -3.85 -10.97
N LYS A 5 -11.05 -2.71 -11.65
CA LYS A 5 -10.66 -2.49 -13.05
C LYS A 5 -9.39 -1.67 -13.18
N SER A 6 -8.85 -1.15 -12.07
CA SER A 6 -7.68 -0.27 -12.09
C SER A 6 -6.37 -1.02 -12.34
N LEU A 7 -6.30 -2.28 -11.95
CA LEU A 7 -5.16 -3.19 -12.17
C LEU A 7 -5.62 -4.45 -12.91
N GLU A 8 -4.69 -5.19 -13.49
CA GLU A 8 -4.95 -6.52 -14.06
C GLU A 8 -4.97 -7.61 -12.98
N THR A 9 -4.27 -7.39 -11.88
CA THR A 9 -4.23 -8.28 -10.72
C THR A 9 -5.52 -8.22 -9.89
N ASN A 10 -5.56 -8.92 -8.77
CA ASN A 10 -6.76 -9.13 -7.97
C ASN A 10 -7.08 -7.99 -7.00
N LEU A 11 -6.65 -6.75 -7.29
CA LEU A 11 -7.12 -5.60 -6.52
C LEU A 11 -8.65 -5.58 -6.52
N GLY A 12 -9.25 -5.50 -5.32
CA GLY A 12 -10.66 -5.22 -5.15
C GLY A 12 -10.91 -3.71 -5.22
N PHE A 13 -10.35 -2.99 -4.27
CA PHE A 13 -10.39 -1.51 -4.25
C PHE A 13 -9.32 -0.93 -3.30
N ILE A 14 -9.09 0.37 -3.46
CA ILE A 14 -8.44 1.22 -2.46
C ILE A 14 -9.30 2.45 -2.28
N ASP A 15 -9.79 2.63 -1.06
CA ASP A 15 -10.57 3.79 -0.66
C ASP A 15 -9.84 4.59 0.40
N ARG A 16 -9.88 5.92 0.28
CA ARG A 16 -9.39 6.87 1.27
C ARG A 16 -10.54 7.76 1.72
N CYS A 17 -10.72 7.86 3.02
CA CYS A 17 -11.76 8.68 3.62
C CYS A 17 -11.32 9.17 5.01
N GLN A 18 -12.23 9.82 5.71
CA GLN A 18 -12.07 10.18 7.11
C GLN A 18 -13.11 9.47 7.96
N ILE A 19 -12.69 8.98 9.12
CA ILE A 19 -13.59 8.50 10.16
C ILE A 19 -13.79 9.64 11.15
N THR A 20 -15.02 10.18 11.20
CA THR A 20 -15.39 11.22 12.16
C THR A 20 -15.39 10.69 13.60
N PRO A 21 -15.26 11.55 14.61
CA PRO A 21 -15.43 11.13 16.01
C PRO A 21 -16.73 10.36 16.23
N GLY A 22 -16.65 9.23 16.90
CA GLY A 22 -17.79 8.32 17.13
C GLY A 22 -18.21 7.48 15.92
N GLY A 23 -17.52 7.62 14.78
CA GLY A 23 -17.77 6.82 13.58
C GLY A 23 -16.81 5.64 13.44
N GLY A 24 -17.07 4.80 12.44
CA GLY A 24 -16.23 3.64 12.17
C GLY A 24 -16.79 2.76 11.06
N VAL A 25 -16.10 1.65 10.82
CA VAL A 25 -16.58 0.52 10.02
C VAL A 25 -16.95 -0.60 10.98
N GLY A 26 -18.22 -1.02 10.96
CA GLY A 26 -18.76 -2.01 11.86
C GLY A 26 -18.12 -3.38 11.71
N HIS A 27 -18.34 -4.24 12.69
CA HIS A 27 -17.75 -5.59 12.75
C HIS A 27 -18.32 -6.47 11.64
N HIS A 28 -17.46 -6.95 10.78
CA HIS A 28 -17.81 -7.83 9.65
C HIS A 28 -16.65 -8.77 9.32
N PHE A 29 -16.92 -9.80 8.53
CA PHE A 29 -15.87 -10.70 8.06
C PHE A 29 -15.94 -10.90 6.55
N HIS A 30 -14.82 -11.36 5.99
CA HIS A 30 -14.66 -11.68 4.57
C HIS A 30 -14.28 -13.15 4.39
N ASN A 31 -14.87 -13.79 3.37
CA ASN A 31 -14.57 -15.16 3.04
C ASN A 31 -13.80 -15.31 1.71
N GLN A 32 -13.82 -14.30 0.85
CA GLN A 32 -13.18 -14.32 -0.47
C GLN A 32 -12.26 -13.15 -0.74
N CYS A 33 -12.02 -12.31 0.25
CA CYS A 33 -11.05 -11.21 0.13
C CYS A 33 -10.35 -10.96 1.45
N GLU A 34 -9.26 -10.22 1.38
CA GLU A 34 -8.50 -9.74 2.52
C GLU A 34 -8.48 -8.22 2.49
N GLU A 35 -8.68 -7.62 3.63
CA GLU A 35 -8.66 -6.17 3.77
C GLU A 35 -7.59 -5.70 4.75
N MET A 36 -7.13 -4.50 4.50
CA MET A 36 -6.23 -3.83 5.42
C MET A 36 -6.72 -2.43 5.69
N PHE A 37 -7.01 -2.16 6.96
CA PHE A 37 -7.30 -0.82 7.44
C PHE A 37 -6.01 -0.13 7.86
N ILE A 38 -5.83 1.11 7.41
CA ILE A 38 -4.66 1.95 7.73
C ILE A 38 -5.16 3.31 8.17
N ILE A 39 -4.61 3.84 9.26
CA ILE A 39 -4.74 5.25 9.64
C ILE A 39 -3.40 5.96 9.38
N PHE A 40 -3.45 7.23 8.97
CA PHE A 40 -2.26 8.01 8.65
C PHE A 40 -1.85 8.97 9.76
N ASP A 41 -2.76 9.26 10.65
CA ASP A 41 -2.57 10.16 11.78
C ASP A 41 -3.46 9.77 12.96
N GLY A 42 -3.40 10.53 14.05
CA GLY A 42 -4.28 10.36 15.19
C GLY A 42 -4.24 8.98 15.81
N GLN A 43 -5.41 8.47 16.17
CA GLN A 43 -5.58 7.13 16.75
C GLN A 43 -6.97 6.58 16.47
N ALA A 44 -7.07 5.25 16.35
CA ALA A 44 -8.33 4.54 16.25
C ALA A 44 -8.28 3.19 16.96
N GLU A 45 -9.44 2.69 17.37
CA GLU A 45 -9.60 1.34 17.87
C GLU A 45 -9.74 0.37 16.71
N PHE A 46 -8.81 -0.58 16.61
CA PHE A 46 -8.84 -1.67 15.65
C PHE A 46 -9.29 -2.94 16.36
N THR A 47 -10.21 -3.65 15.74
CA THR A 47 -10.67 -4.94 16.24
C THR A 47 -10.40 -6.02 15.20
N ILE A 48 -9.76 -7.12 15.60
CA ILE A 48 -9.61 -8.34 14.81
C ILE A 48 -10.10 -9.51 15.66
N ASP A 49 -11.04 -10.30 15.15
CA ASP A 49 -11.65 -11.44 15.83
C ASP A 49 -12.11 -11.12 17.26
N GLY A 50 -12.76 -9.97 17.44
CA GLY A 50 -13.27 -9.53 18.73
C GLY A 50 -12.22 -9.00 19.72
N ARG A 51 -10.95 -8.91 19.32
CA ARG A 51 -9.88 -8.32 20.14
C ARG A 51 -9.59 -6.91 19.67
N THR A 52 -9.60 -5.96 20.59
CA THR A 52 -9.48 -4.53 20.26
C THR A 52 -8.21 -3.94 20.87
N SER A 53 -7.49 -3.17 20.07
CA SER A 53 -6.37 -2.35 20.50
C SER A 53 -6.41 -0.98 19.84
N VAL A 54 -5.87 0.04 20.51
CA VAL A 54 -5.71 1.37 19.94
C VAL A 54 -4.40 1.44 19.17
N LEU A 55 -4.49 1.69 17.88
CA LEU A 55 -3.34 2.02 17.03
C LEU A 55 -3.19 3.53 16.89
N LYS A 56 -1.95 4.02 16.79
CA LYS A 56 -1.62 5.45 16.76
C LYS A 56 -0.60 5.75 15.68
N GLY A 57 -0.77 6.90 15.01
CA GLY A 57 0.12 7.35 13.94
C GLY A 57 -0.15 6.61 12.64
N THR A 58 0.87 6.45 11.79
CA THR A 58 0.73 5.74 10.52
C THR A 58 0.82 4.23 10.76
N MET A 59 -0.31 3.63 11.07
CA MET A 59 -0.41 2.20 11.40
C MET A 59 -1.61 1.55 10.74
N GLY A 60 -1.54 0.24 10.52
CA GLY A 60 -2.64 -0.56 10.02
C GLY A 60 -2.65 -1.98 10.57
N ALA A 61 -3.73 -2.68 10.30
CA ALA A 61 -3.91 -4.09 10.64
C ALA A 61 -4.50 -4.85 9.47
N PRO A 62 -3.82 -5.90 8.96
CA PRO A 62 -4.38 -6.77 7.94
C PRO A 62 -5.45 -7.68 8.55
N CYS A 63 -6.56 -7.84 7.85
CA CYS A 63 -7.59 -8.83 8.13
C CYS A 63 -7.59 -9.89 7.03
N ARG A 64 -7.21 -11.10 7.37
CA ARG A 64 -7.14 -12.23 6.44
C ARG A 64 -8.53 -12.82 6.17
N MET A 65 -8.65 -13.56 5.07
CA MET A 65 -9.87 -14.32 4.79
C MET A 65 -10.27 -15.22 5.96
N GLY A 66 -11.55 -15.28 6.26
CA GLY A 66 -12.12 -16.05 7.37
C GLY A 66 -11.98 -15.40 8.74
N HIS A 67 -11.40 -14.19 8.80
CA HIS A 67 -11.29 -13.37 10.01
C HIS A 67 -12.24 -12.18 9.95
N SER A 68 -12.60 -11.68 11.11
CA SER A 68 -13.47 -10.52 11.24
C SER A 68 -12.70 -9.28 11.68
N HIS A 69 -13.16 -8.10 11.27
CA HIS A 69 -12.55 -6.85 11.68
C HIS A 69 -13.55 -5.70 11.84
N ALA A 70 -13.07 -4.66 12.50
CA ALA A 70 -13.74 -3.38 12.67
C ALA A 70 -12.72 -2.28 12.93
N ILE A 71 -13.11 -1.04 12.68
CA ILE A 71 -12.37 0.14 13.10
C ILE A 71 -13.34 1.16 13.68
N TYR A 72 -12.95 1.83 14.76
CA TYR A 72 -13.75 2.86 15.43
C TYR A 72 -12.89 4.03 15.88
N ASN A 73 -13.35 5.23 15.61
CA ASN A 73 -12.70 6.46 16.06
C ASN A 73 -13.32 6.94 17.40
N ALA A 74 -12.71 6.52 18.51
CA ALA A 74 -13.09 6.98 19.84
C ALA A 74 -12.46 8.34 20.22
N SER A 75 -11.66 8.94 19.34
CA SER A 75 -11.02 10.23 19.58
C SER A 75 -11.98 11.40 19.34
N ARG A 76 -11.51 12.61 19.62
CA ARG A 76 -12.29 13.84 19.38
C ARG A 76 -12.05 14.48 18.01
N GLU A 77 -11.04 14.00 17.29
CA GLU A 77 -10.64 14.52 15.97
C GLU A 77 -10.93 13.50 14.88
N PRO A 78 -11.24 13.93 13.66
CA PRO A 78 -11.32 13.03 12.51
C PRO A 78 -9.98 12.31 12.29
N VAL A 79 -10.04 11.07 11.83
CA VAL A 79 -8.85 10.25 11.53
C VAL A 79 -8.82 9.95 10.04
N GLU A 80 -7.72 10.26 9.35
CA GLU A 80 -7.52 9.83 7.96
C GLU A 80 -7.34 8.32 7.89
N PHE A 81 -8.10 7.71 6.99
CA PHE A 81 -8.24 6.27 6.89
C PHE A 81 -8.14 5.80 5.44
N MET A 82 -7.49 4.68 5.23
CA MET A 82 -7.46 3.96 3.95
C MET A 82 -7.90 2.52 4.17
N ASN A 83 -8.74 2.02 3.27
CA ASN A 83 -9.09 0.62 3.15
C ASN A 83 -8.51 0.06 1.85
N ILE A 84 -7.76 -1.05 1.94
CA ILE A 84 -7.20 -1.76 0.80
C ILE A 84 -7.79 -3.17 0.79
N ASN A 85 -8.40 -3.56 -0.32
CA ASN A 85 -8.98 -4.88 -0.51
C ASN A 85 -8.29 -5.62 -1.65
N VAL A 86 -7.92 -6.87 -1.42
CA VAL A 86 -7.42 -7.80 -2.45
C VAL A 86 -8.24 -9.08 -2.40
N SER A 87 -8.84 -9.43 -3.51
CA SER A 87 -9.77 -10.56 -3.61
C SER A 87 -9.04 -11.84 -3.99
N ALA A 88 -9.56 -12.99 -3.57
CA ALA A 88 -9.09 -14.30 -4.03
C ALA A 88 -9.42 -14.51 -5.52
N ILE A 89 -10.56 -14.00 -5.97
CA ILE A 89 -11.01 -14.01 -7.35
C ILE A 89 -11.23 -12.57 -7.79
N LYS A 90 -10.61 -12.15 -8.90
CA LYS A 90 -10.71 -10.79 -9.43
C LYS A 90 -12.17 -10.35 -9.59
N GLY A 91 -12.46 -9.16 -9.04
CA GLY A 91 -13.78 -8.54 -9.14
C GLY A 91 -14.83 -9.11 -8.19
N HIS A 92 -14.49 -10.09 -7.37
CA HIS A 92 -15.37 -10.60 -6.31
C HIS A 92 -15.06 -9.91 -4.99
N TYR A 93 -16.11 -9.41 -4.36
CA TYR A 93 -16.08 -8.83 -3.03
C TYR A 93 -17.19 -9.45 -2.20
N ASP A 94 -16.90 -9.77 -0.97
CA ASP A 94 -17.87 -10.18 0.02
C ASP A 94 -17.64 -9.47 1.34
N ALA A 95 -18.71 -9.20 2.06
CA ALA A 95 -18.66 -8.71 3.42
C ALA A 95 -19.91 -9.22 4.16
N PHE A 96 -19.68 -9.91 5.27
CA PHE A 96 -20.74 -10.45 6.10
C PHE A 96 -20.82 -9.64 7.38
N ASN A 97 -21.85 -8.79 7.47
CA ASN A 97 -22.11 -7.99 8.66
C ASN A 97 -22.44 -8.92 9.84
N LEU A 98 -21.78 -8.72 10.95
CA LEU A 98 -22.01 -9.46 12.19
C LEU A 98 -23.01 -8.76 13.12
N ASP A 99 -23.75 -7.78 12.61
CA ASP A 99 -24.77 -7.00 13.33
C ASP A 99 -24.26 -6.43 14.66
N ASP A 100 -23.03 -5.99 14.68
CA ASP A 100 -22.38 -5.43 15.84
C ASP A 100 -22.79 -3.96 16.01
N PRO A 101 -23.68 -3.65 16.94
CA PRO A 101 -24.11 -2.27 17.20
C PRO A 101 -23.03 -1.47 17.92
N ARG A 102 -21.92 -2.09 18.25
CA ARG A 102 -20.85 -1.49 18.99
C ARG A 102 -20.26 -0.30 18.28
N THR A 103 -20.21 0.77 18.98
CA THR A 103 -19.48 1.97 18.58
C THR A 103 -18.19 2.14 19.37
N HIS A 104 -18.06 1.40 20.48
CA HIS A 104 -16.89 1.45 21.35
C HIS A 104 -16.71 0.12 22.09
N VAL A 105 -15.52 -0.43 22.05
CA VAL A 105 -15.12 -1.63 22.81
C VAL A 105 -13.93 -1.29 23.69
N ALA A 106 -14.04 -1.55 24.97
CA ALA A 106 -12.93 -1.34 25.89
C ALA A 106 -11.70 -2.13 25.44
N MET A 107 -10.57 -1.45 25.35
CA MET A 107 -9.29 -2.07 25.10
C MET A 107 -8.94 -3.03 26.23
N LYS A 108 -8.65 -4.27 25.91
CA LYS A 108 -8.28 -5.29 26.90
C LYS A 108 -6.78 -5.36 27.14
N ASP A 109 -6.00 -5.11 26.08
CA ASP A 109 -4.56 -5.24 26.10
C ASP A 109 -3.90 -3.96 25.59
N PRO A 110 -2.88 -3.43 26.29
CA PRO A 110 -2.15 -2.23 25.85
C PRO A 110 -1.26 -2.50 24.63
N ILE A 111 -0.97 -3.77 24.34
CA ILE A 111 -0.20 -4.20 23.18
C ILE A 111 -1.16 -4.93 22.24
N PRO A 112 -1.14 -4.62 20.92
CA PRO A 112 -1.97 -5.33 19.96
C PRO A 112 -1.71 -6.85 20.03
N VAL A 113 -2.79 -7.62 20.15
CA VAL A 113 -2.75 -9.09 20.18
C VAL A 113 -3.05 -9.71 18.82
N PHE A 114 -2.98 -8.91 17.80
CA PHE A 114 -3.09 -9.26 16.37
C PHE A 114 -1.95 -8.59 15.60
N MET A 115 -1.75 -9.05 14.36
CA MET A 115 -0.73 -8.48 13.50
C MET A 115 -1.03 -7.02 13.17
N THR A 116 -0.01 -6.17 13.27
CA THR A 116 -0.08 -4.76 12.89
C THR A 116 1.05 -4.39 11.95
N MET A 117 0.79 -3.42 11.08
CA MET A 117 1.79 -2.73 10.29
C MET A 117 2.06 -1.36 10.93
N ASN A 118 3.33 -1.01 11.05
CA ASN A 118 3.76 0.30 11.52
C ASN A 118 4.70 0.93 10.48
N LEU A 119 4.37 2.13 10.00
CA LEU A 119 5.18 2.88 9.04
C LEU A 119 5.97 4.03 9.70
N ASP A 120 6.45 3.82 10.93
CA ASP A 120 7.37 4.77 11.57
C ASP A 120 8.71 4.82 10.81
N LYS A 121 9.10 6.02 10.38
CA LYS A 121 10.38 6.27 9.68
C LYS A 121 11.62 5.75 10.41
N LYS A 122 11.56 5.65 11.75
CA LYS A 122 12.67 5.09 12.56
C LYS A 122 12.96 3.62 12.25
N LEU A 123 12.03 2.93 11.64
CA LEU A 123 12.17 1.53 11.24
C LEU A 123 12.85 1.35 9.88
N LEU A 124 12.97 2.42 9.09
CA LEU A 124 13.63 2.40 7.80
C LEU A 124 15.13 2.10 7.93
N ARG A 125 15.71 1.51 6.91
CA ARG A 125 17.13 1.18 6.81
C ARG A 125 17.74 1.77 5.55
N PRO A 126 18.98 2.27 5.59
CA PRO A 126 19.63 2.84 4.43
C PRO A 126 19.93 1.77 3.38
N VAL A 127 19.61 2.09 2.13
CA VAL A 127 19.93 1.27 0.95
C VAL A 127 20.57 2.18 -0.10
N PRO A 128 21.89 2.10 -0.28
CA PRO A 128 22.59 2.86 -1.32
C PRO A 128 22.14 2.40 -2.72
N ASN A 129 21.98 3.35 -3.63
CA ASN A 129 21.66 3.10 -5.04
C ASN A 129 20.48 2.15 -5.24
N TYR A 130 19.38 2.38 -4.51
CA TYR A 130 18.18 1.55 -4.57
C TYR A 130 17.70 1.37 -6.01
N HIS A 131 17.56 0.13 -6.48
CA HIS A 131 17.30 -0.25 -7.88
C HIS A 131 18.25 0.40 -8.91
N ASN A 132 19.52 0.56 -8.60
CA ASN A 132 20.51 1.31 -9.38
C ASN A 132 20.22 2.82 -9.50
N GLY A 133 19.41 3.38 -8.61
CA GLY A 133 19.15 4.79 -8.51
C GLY A 133 20.32 5.60 -7.92
N HIS A 134 20.09 6.87 -7.68
CA HIS A 134 21.09 7.80 -7.13
C HIS A 134 20.87 8.04 -5.63
N GLY A 135 21.96 8.13 -4.90
CA GLY A 135 21.95 8.46 -3.47
C GLY A 135 21.62 7.26 -2.58
N THR A 136 21.16 7.55 -1.38
CA THR A 136 20.83 6.51 -0.38
C THR A 136 19.36 6.63 -0.01
N ALA A 137 18.55 5.71 -0.45
CA ALA A 137 17.17 5.57 -0.01
C ALA A 137 17.11 5.03 1.43
N GLN A 138 15.97 5.20 2.07
CA GLN A 138 15.63 4.53 3.31
C GLN A 138 14.46 3.60 3.02
N TYR A 139 14.61 2.32 3.26
CA TYR A 139 13.64 1.31 2.82
C TYR A 139 13.32 0.31 3.93
N ARG A 140 12.12 -0.23 3.88
CA ARG A 140 11.70 -1.38 4.67
C ARG A 140 10.52 -2.09 4.01
N ARG A 141 10.55 -3.42 3.96
CA ARG A 141 9.37 -4.23 3.78
C ARG A 141 8.57 -4.26 5.09
N ALA A 142 7.40 -3.64 5.10
CA ALA A 142 6.56 -3.56 6.30
C ALA A 142 5.70 -4.80 6.48
N LEU A 143 5.16 -5.37 5.39
CA LEU A 143 4.48 -6.67 5.34
C LEU A 143 4.93 -7.44 4.11
N ASP A 144 5.09 -8.74 4.24
CA ASP A 144 5.49 -9.65 3.17
C ASP A 144 4.28 -10.51 2.72
N TRP A 145 4.41 -11.17 1.56
CA TRP A 145 3.36 -11.98 0.94
C TRP A 145 2.83 -13.11 1.83
N ASP A 146 3.64 -13.66 2.71
CA ASP A 146 3.26 -14.78 3.60
C ASP A 146 2.28 -14.37 4.72
N VAL A 147 2.14 -13.06 4.95
CA VAL A 147 1.10 -12.51 5.82
C VAL A 147 -0.30 -12.81 5.27
N PHE A 148 -0.44 -12.90 3.95
CA PHE A 148 -1.72 -12.96 3.24
C PHE A 148 -1.98 -14.33 2.59
N LEU A 149 -3.25 -14.62 2.33
CA LEU A 149 -3.70 -15.82 1.61
C LEU A 149 -4.03 -15.52 0.14
N THR A 150 -4.37 -14.27 -0.17
CA THR A 150 -4.62 -13.80 -1.53
C THR A 150 -3.33 -13.38 -2.24
N ASN A 151 -3.44 -12.70 -3.37
CA ASN A 151 -2.31 -12.32 -4.21
C ASN A 151 -1.58 -11.05 -3.76
N TRP A 152 -1.69 -10.62 -2.50
CA TRP A 152 -0.81 -9.61 -1.96
C TRP A 152 0.65 -10.04 -2.12
N SER A 153 1.50 -9.12 -2.58
CA SER A 153 2.95 -9.32 -2.61
C SER A 153 3.62 -8.70 -1.40
N TYR A 154 3.33 -7.43 -1.15
CA TYR A 154 3.95 -6.70 -0.04
C TYR A 154 3.27 -5.36 0.24
N ILE A 155 3.60 -4.82 1.40
CA ILE A 155 3.54 -3.39 1.69
C ILE A 155 4.95 -2.96 2.07
N ASP A 156 5.51 -2.04 1.29
CA ASP A 156 6.83 -1.48 1.51
C ASP A 156 6.74 -0.01 1.90
N GLN A 157 7.73 0.46 2.65
CA GLN A 157 7.92 1.89 2.94
C GLN A 157 9.26 2.33 2.36
N LEU A 158 9.23 3.35 1.52
CA LEU A 158 10.38 3.93 0.86
C LEU A 158 10.43 5.43 1.16
N LEU A 159 11.56 5.91 1.64
CA LEU A 159 11.86 7.33 1.74
C LEU A 159 13.04 7.64 0.83
N LEU A 160 12.83 8.51 -0.12
CA LEU A 160 13.85 9.11 -0.98
C LEU A 160 14.20 10.49 -0.42
N PRO A 161 15.38 10.66 0.20
CA PRO A 161 15.88 11.97 0.59
C PRO A 161 15.92 12.95 -0.59
N PRO A 162 16.11 14.25 -0.35
CA PRO A 162 16.19 15.22 -1.43
C PRO A 162 17.16 14.80 -2.54
N ARG A 163 16.67 14.77 -3.77
CA ARG A 163 17.38 14.38 -5.00
C ARG A 163 17.85 12.91 -5.07
N ALA A 164 17.60 12.10 -4.05
CA ALA A 164 17.80 10.65 -4.17
C ALA A 164 16.73 10.06 -5.09
N SER A 165 17.05 8.97 -5.77
CA SER A 165 16.12 8.32 -6.68
C SER A 165 16.04 6.81 -6.41
N ASP A 166 14.85 6.29 -6.64
CA ASP A 166 14.62 4.90 -6.98
C ASP A 166 14.93 4.72 -8.46
N GLY A 167 15.84 3.81 -8.81
CA GLY A 167 16.27 3.62 -10.20
C GLY A 167 15.18 3.00 -11.07
N VAL A 168 15.34 3.18 -12.39
CA VAL A 168 14.38 2.64 -13.36
C VAL A 168 14.31 1.11 -13.26
N HIS A 169 13.12 0.59 -13.02
CA HIS A 169 12.84 -0.83 -12.94
C HIS A 169 11.42 -1.15 -13.40
N ARG A 170 11.08 -2.41 -13.53
CA ARG A 170 9.73 -2.90 -13.84
C ARG A 170 9.49 -4.26 -13.21
N HIS A 171 8.20 -4.63 -13.14
CA HIS A 171 7.75 -5.94 -12.70
C HIS A 171 6.94 -6.62 -13.82
N ARG A 172 7.16 -7.92 -14.03
CA ARG A 172 6.37 -8.72 -14.97
C ARG A 172 5.12 -9.32 -14.33
N TYR A 173 5.20 -9.57 -13.04
CA TYR A 173 4.18 -10.35 -12.32
C TYR A 173 3.57 -9.58 -11.15
N VAL A 174 4.07 -8.40 -10.83
CA VAL A 174 3.55 -7.54 -9.76
C VAL A 174 3.09 -6.22 -10.34
N GLU A 175 1.92 -5.78 -9.96
CA GLU A 175 1.47 -4.40 -10.12
C GLU A 175 1.60 -3.69 -8.80
N GLU A 176 1.91 -2.41 -8.85
CA GLU A 176 2.15 -1.61 -7.67
C GLU A 176 1.29 -0.35 -7.64
N ILE A 177 0.95 0.06 -6.44
CA ILE A 177 0.37 1.38 -6.19
C ILE A 177 1.29 2.10 -5.20
N TYR A 178 1.85 3.21 -5.65
CA TYR A 178 2.68 4.09 -4.85
C TYR A 178 1.82 5.19 -4.25
N TYR A 179 1.65 5.20 -2.95
CA TYR A 179 0.92 6.24 -2.23
C TYR A 179 1.89 7.17 -1.52
N VAL A 180 1.79 8.48 -1.78
CA VAL A 180 2.66 9.48 -1.17
C VAL A 180 2.21 9.77 0.26
N LEU A 181 2.96 9.24 1.23
CA LEU A 181 2.72 9.47 2.66
C LEU A 181 3.11 10.88 3.10
N ASN A 182 4.24 11.39 2.57
CA ASN A 182 4.75 12.70 2.93
C ASN A 182 5.74 13.23 1.89
N GLY A 183 5.90 14.56 1.87
CA GLY A 183 6.82 15.22 0.96
C GLY A 183 6.28 15.36 -0.46
N GLU A 184 7.21 15.55 -1.38
CA GLU A 184 6.96 15.76 -2.80
C GLU A 184 8.12 15.22 -3.64
N GLY A 185 7.88 14.98 -4.91
CA GLY A 185 8.90 14.46 -5.83
C GLY A 185 8.37 14.30 -7.23
N GLU A 186 9.09 13.52 -8.00
CA GLU A 186 8.76 13.21 -9.38
C GLU A 186 8.57 11.71 -9.55
N ALA A 187 7.51 11.32 -10.23
CA ALA A 187 7.25 9.95 -10.68
C ALA A 187 7.37 9.88 -12.19
N THR A 188 8.10 8.92 -12.70
CA THR A 188 8.14 8.59 -14.12
C THR A 188 7.62 7.17 -14.30
N VAL A 189 6.57 7.01 -15.13
CA VAL A 189 6.02 5.72 -15.52
C VAL A 189 6.05 5.65 -17.05
N ASN A 190 6.81 4.71 -17.58
CA ASN A 190 7.15 4.64 -19.00
C ASN A 190 7.82 5.95 -19.49
N ASP A 191 7.12 6.71 -20.34
CA ASP A 191 7.61 7.97 -20.92
C ASP A 191 6.90 9.20 -20.34
N GLU A 192 6.03 8.98 -19.34
CA GLU A 192 5.26 10.04 -18.70
C GLU A 192 5.87 10.39 -17.34
N THR A 193 6.06 11.68 -17.10
CA THR A 193 6.61 12.20 -15.84
C THR A 193 5.64 13.19 -15.24
N ALA A 194 5.43 13.06 -13.92
CA ALA A 194 4.55 13.95 -13.16
C ALA A 194 5.19 14.37 -11.83
N GLN A 195 4.91 15.59 -11.39
CA GLN A 195 5.16 16.01 -10.03
C GLN A 195 4.10 15.41 -9.11
N ILE A 196 4.55 14.82 -8.02
CA ILE A 196 3.70 14.16 -7.04
C ILE A 196 3.94 14.71 -5.64
N ARG A 197 2.90 14.67 -4.81
CA ARG A 197 2.92 15.21 -3.44
C ARG A 197 2.04 14.38 -2.51
N LYS A 198 2.14 14.65 -1.22
CA LYS A 198 1.34 13.98 -0.19
C LYS A 198 -0.12 13.83 -0.59
N GLY A 199 -0.61 12.58 -0.54
CA GLY A 199 -1.98 12.18 -0.86
C GLY A 199 -2.17 11.70 -2.30
N ASP A 200 -1.19 11.89 -3.19
CA ASP A 200 -1.24 11.34 -4.54
C ASP A 200 -1.01 9.82 -4.51
N ALA A 201 -1.57 9.13 -5.49
CA ALA A 201 -1.40 7.70 -5.68
C ALA A 201 -1.15 7.37 -7.15
N ILE A 202 -0.10 6.62 -7.41
CA ILE A 202 0.40 6.32 -8.75
C ILE A 202 0.28 4.81 -8.98
N PRO A 203 -0.61 4.35 -9.88
CA PRO A 203 -0.64 2.95 -10.28
C PRO A 203 0.46 2.65 -11.29
N VAL A 204 1.12 1.53 -11.12
CA VAL A 204 2.12 0.97 -12.03
C VAL A 204 1.65 -0.42 -12.44
N LEU A 205 1.35 -0.59 -13.72
CA LEU A 205 0.82 -1.84 -14.27
C LEU A 205 1.96 -2.80 -14.65
N LEU A 206 1.59 -4.04 -14.95
CA LEU A 206 2.55 -5.06 -15.40
C LEU A 206 3.41 -4.54 -16.55
N ASN A 207 4.71 -4.79 -16.48
CA ASN A 207 5.71 -4.42 -17.47
C ASN A 207 5.94 -2.90 -17.68
N GLN A 208 5.31 -2.03 -16.92
CA GLN A 208 5.60 -0.59 -16.99
C GLN A 208 6.93 -0.30 -16.29
N ALA A 209 7.85 0.31 -17.01
CA ALA A 209 9.08 0.84 -16.42
C ALA A 209 8.74 2.08 -15.59
N HIS A 210 9.32 2.17 -14.41
CA HIS A 210 9.04 3.30 -13.52
C HIS A 210 10.24 3.67 -12.64
N SER A 211 10.22 4.89 -12.14
CA SER A 211 11.22 5.43 -11.21
C SER A 211 10.66 6.63 -10.47
N PHE A 212 11.26 6.93 -9.32
CA PHE A 212 10.86 8.05 -8.47
C PHE A 212 12.08 8.88 -8.05
N VAL A 213 11.89 10.17 -7.89
CA VAL A 213 12.92 11.10 -7.42
C VAL A 213 12.38 11.93 -6.27
N GLY A 214 13.10 12.00 -5.16
CA GLY A 214 12.76 12.85 -4.03
C GLY A 214 12.93 14.35 -4.37
N GLY A 215 11.92 15.14 -4.07
CA GLY A 215 11.95 16.59 -4.27
C GLY A 215 13.05 17.28 -3.44
N SER A 216 13.35 18.53 -3.76
CA SER A 216 14.47 19.28 -3.15
C SER A 216 14.22 19.68 -1.70
N GLY A 217 12.97 19.64 -1.22
CA GLY A 217 12.57 20.01 0.13
C GLY A 217 12.79 18.88 1.15
N GLN A 218 11.72 18.20 1.51
CA GLN A 218 11.73 17.12 2.50
C GLN A 218 12.03 15.73 1.91
N GLY A 219 12.19 15.63 0.58
CA GLY A 219 12.22 14.36 -0.13
C GLY A 219 10.81 13.79 -0.33
N LEU A 220 10.74 12.50 -0.62
CA LEU A 220 9.50 11.78 -0.98
C LEU A 220 9.39 10.51 -0.15
N GLU A 221 8.33 10.39 0.62
CA GLU A 221 8.01 9.18 1.37
C GLU A 221 6.80 8.47 0.77
N LEU A 222 6.97 7.19 0.46
CA LEU A 222 6.02 6.35 -0.25
C LEU A 222 5.66 5.13 0.58
N MET A 223 4.39 4.76 0.55
CA MET A 223 3.90 3.41 0.82
C MET A 223 3.67 2.72 -0.52
N ILE A 224 4.26 1.56 -0.70
CA ILE A 224 4.17 0.77 -1.93
C ILE A 224 3.31 -0.45 -1.65
N ILE A 225 2.24 -0.62 -2.41
CA ILE A 225 1.31 -1.73 -2.30
C ILE A 225 1.52 -2.63 -3.51
N GLY A 226 2.12 -3.80 -3.33
CA GLY A 226 2.37 -4.76 -4.38
C GLY A 226 1.31 -5.86 -4.42
N ILE A 227 0.75 -6.13 -5.61
CA ILE A 227 -0.23 -7.19 -5.86
C ILE A 227 0.24 -8.01 -7.04
N SER A 228 0.41 -9.32 -6.86
CA SER A 228 0.95 -10.19 -7.91
C SER A 228 -0.14 -10.89 -8.72
N THR A 229 0.24 -11.39 -9.88
CA THR A 229 -0.61 -12.25 -10.70
C THR A 229 -0.87 -13.61 -10.04
N ARG A 230 0.02 -14.03 -9.14
CA ARG A 230 -0.07 -15.26 -8.37
C ARG A 230 0.65 -15.11 -7.03
N ARG A 231 0.04 -15.58 -5.95
CA ARG A 231 0.58 -15.51 -4.59
C ARG A 231 2.02 -16.00 -4.50
N GLY A 232 2.85 -15.26 -3.79
CA GLY A 232 4.26 -15.59 -3.53
C GLY A 232 5.22 -15.26 -4.66
N ILE A 233 4.73 -14.67 -5.77
CA ILE A 233 5.61 -14.13 -6.80
C ILE A 233 5.99 -12.69 -6.45
N MET A 234 7.28 -12.46 -6.50
CA MET A 234 7.90 -11.13 -6.45
C MET A 234 9.01 -11.10 -7.48
N ASP A 235 9.01 -10.09 -8.33
CA ASP A 235 10.04 -9.92 -9.34
C ASP A 235 10.39 -8.45 -9.48
N THR A 236 11.63 -8.18 -9.84
CA THR A 236 12.12 -6.84 -10.16
C THR A 236 13.17 -6.97 -11.25
N GLU A 237 12.92 -6.35 -12.38
CA GLU A 237 13.90 -6.22 -13.47
C GLU A 237 14.48 -4.82 -13.47
N LEU A 238 15.79 -4.70 -13.27
CA LEU A 238 16.48 -3.42 -13.23
C LEU A 238 16.86 -2.97 -14.66
N GLY A 239 16.53 -1.70 -15.02
CA GLY A 239 16.95 -1.11 -16.29
C GLY A 239 18.44 -0.80 -16.32
N PRO A 240 19.14 -0.63 -17.44
CA PRO A 240 18.78 0.00 -18.72
C PRO A 240 18.47 -0.99 -19.85
N GLY A 241 18.31 -2.26 -19.59
CA GLY A 241 18.03 -3.27 -20.60
C GLY A 241 16.69 -3.12 -21.35
N PHE A 242 15.70 -2.46 -20.74
CA PHE A 242 14.36 -2.30 -21.33
C PHE A 242 14.33 -1.31 -22.49
N GLU A 243 15.13 -0.26 -22.45
CA GLU A 243 15.16 0.78 -23.49
C GLU A 243 15.61 0.22 -24.84
N ARG A 244 16.48 -0.80 -24.85
CA ARG A 244 16.95 -1.45 -26.08
C ARG A 244 15.86 -2.27 -26.78
N HIS A 245 14.93 -2.88 -26.02
CA HIS A 245 13.82 -3.64 -26.60
C HIS A 245 12.76 -2.73 -27.25
N ARG A 246 12.50 -1.54 -26.68
CA ARG A 246 11.56 -0.57 -27.27
C ARG A 246 12.03 -0.02 -28.62
N ALA A 247 13.33 0.25 -28.75
CA ALA A 247 13.89 0.71 -30.03
C ALA A 247 13.75 -0.33 -31.14
N ALA A 248 13.76 -1.63 -30.82
CA ALA A 248 13.57 -2.72 -31.78
C ALA A 248 12.09 -2.90 -32.18
N GLU A 249 11.16 -2.80 -31.24
CA GLU A 249 9.71 -2.93 -31.53
C GLU A 249 9.18 -1.75 -32.35
N HIS A 250 9.67 -0.54 -32.12
CA HIS A 250 9.28 0.63 -32.91
C HIS A 250 9.81 0.59 -34.36
N LYS A 251 10.96 -0.08 -34.59
CA LYS A 251 11.49 -0.28 -35.96
C LYS A 251 10.74 -1.39 -36.71
N SER A 252 10.23 -2.42 -36.03
CA SER A 252 9.49 -3.50 -36.68
C SER A 252 8.07 -3.13 -37.10
N ARG A 253 7.48 -2.07 -36.52
CA ARG A 253 6.15 -1.57 -36.89
C ARG A 253 6.17 -0.51 -37.99
N ARG A 254 7.36 -0.12 -38.50
CA ARG A 254 7.55 0.85 -39.61
C ARG A 254 8.20 0.27 -40.84
N SER A 255 8.35 -1.06 -40.94
CA SER A 255 8.83 -1.75 -42.14
C SER A 255 7.70 -2.54 -42.83
#